data_bd375a59a1844a22261f1b3bed94e6e6
#
_entry.id   bd375a59a1844a22261f1b3bed94e6e6
#
_cell.length_a   1.000
_cell.length_b   1.000
_cell.length_c   1.000
_cell.angle_alpha   90.00
_cell.angle_beta   90.00
_cell.angle_gamma   90.00
#
_symmetry.space_group_name_H-M   'P 1'
#
loop_
_entity.id
_entity.type
_entity.pdbx_description
1 polymer ?
#
loop_
_entity_poly.entity_id
_entity_poly.type
_entity_poly.pdbx_seq_one_letter_code
_entity_poly.pdbx_strand_id
1 'polypeptide(L)'
;MPSFIRQVKPPLHFIPVAYNPWVMRIVHLALPFLLRVRIRPWLPAGISRIEVENVDQLVDLYAQLEAGEARFLMAVRHVEVDDPLSGLYLCSRTVNQAARKRGIHLQQPVHTHFLYERGMTIWAGKALGWLLSSIGGTPIRRGRRPDWVGLKAARKLMTEGSMPMVVAPEGATNGHSERLGPIEPGVAQMGLWCAEDLQKAGRSQPVLIVPIGIQYRYEQPNWEKLATLLSELEQQSGLAQTLSAQTPSKASEASESNETIALAPTLEKDCYLRIFRLGEHLITVLEGFYTRFYPKVSPIEATKTDQEDPDQENLNDCSTRLQQLLDRALRVAEQFFNLSGKGTLADRCRRIEEASWQAIYREDLPELQALSPLEKGLADWAAQAASLRELHMRIVESFVAVDDIYLREKPSFERCAEVTLLMSDTVSRLANGDKLPGRPRLGQRWVKMKVRSPIEITSEILNDYQSSRRAGRKVVTELTEKIRVALDGTIESD
;
A
#
# COMPACT_ATOMS: atom_id res chain seq x y z
N MET A 1 -6.91 7.19 9.04
CA MET A 1 -7.08 8.17 7.95
C MET A 1 -7.93 9.30 8.45
N PRO A 2 -7.72 10.53 7.97
CA PRO A 2 -8.43 11.68 8.50
C PRO A 2 -9.91 11.62 8.15
N SER A 3 -10.69 12.09 9.10
CA SER A 3 -12.03 12.65 8.94
C SER A 3 -12.13 13.53 7.70
N PHE A 4 -13.33 13.71 7.18
CA PHE A 4 -13.61 14.69 6.13
C PHE A 4 -12.96 16.03 6.45
N ILE A 5 -12.18 16.53 5.53
CA ILE A 5 -11.60 17.86 5.66
C ILE A 5 -12.69 18.86 5.33
N ARG A 6 -13.10 19.62 6.34
CA ARG A 6 -14.16 20.65 6.22
C ARG A 6 -13.63 22.05 6.01
N GLN A 7 -12.33 22.23 6.11
CA GLN A 7 -11.69 23.54 6.03
C GLN A 7 -10.46 23.47 5.15
N VAL A 8 -10.24 24.51 4.39
CA VAL A 8 -9.00 24.72 3.65
C VAL A 8 -7.80 24.68 4.60
N LYS A 9 -6.71 24.11 4.13
CA LYS A 9 -5.46 23.96 4.88
C LYS A 9 -4.32 24.73 4.19
N PRO A 10 -3.33 25.17 4.96
CA PRO A 10 -2.14 25.76 4.38
C PRO A 10 -1.37 24.73 3.56
N PRO A 11 -0.47 25.15 2.68
CA PRO A 11 0.39 24.27 1.89
C PRO A 11 1.14 23.25 2.75
N LEU A 12 1.35 22.07 2.17
CA LEU A 12 2.16 21.03 2.80
C LEU A 12 3.64 21.39 2.69
N HIS A 13 4.25 21.73 3.83
CA HIS A 13 5.66 22.08 3.86
C HIS A 13 6.57 20.87 3.66
N PHE A 14 7.64 21.08 2.90
CA PHE A 14 8.75 20.13 2.83
C PHE A 14 9.51 20.15 4.16
N ILE A 15 9.68 18.97 4.79
CA ILE A 15 10.47 18.81 6.00
C ILE A 15 11.83 18.22 5.59
N PRO A 16 12.92 18.99 5.61
CA PRO A 16 14.23 18.47 5.24
C PRO A 16 14.69 17.37 6.20
N VAL A 17 15.49 16.45 5.68
CA VAL A 17 16.11 15.40 6.49
C VAL A 17 17.05 16.04 7.51
N ALA A 18 16.87 15.71 8.78
CA ALA A 18 17.69 16.14 9.89
C ALA A 18 18.10 14.92 10.74
N TYR A 19 18.81 13.97 10.10
CA TYR A 19 19.16 12.71 10.73
C TYR A 19 19.88 12.90 12.07
N ASN A 20 19.36 12.24 13.09
CA ASN A 20 19.91 12.26 14.43
C ASN A 20 20.16 10.83 14.94
N PRO A 21 21.42 10.39 15.08
CA PRO A 21 21.75 9.03 15.48
C PRO A 21 21.25 8.70 16.92
N TRP A 22 21.06 9.67 17.79
CA TRP A 22 20.53 9.44 19.13
C TRP A 22 19.05 9.12 19.10
N VAL A 23 18.26 9.88 18.30
CA VAL A 23 16.84 9.58 18.07
C VAL A 23 16.71 8.18 17.47
N MET A 24 17.57 7.84 16.52
CA MET A 24 17.56 6.52 15.89
C MET A 24 17.87 5.40 16.90
N ARG A 25 18.84 5.60 17.79
CA ARG A 25 19.14 4.63 18.86
C ARG A 25 17.96 4.42 19.81
N ILE A 26 17.26 5.50 20.17
CA ILE A 26 16.03 5.41 20.98
C ILE A 26 14.95 4.61 20.26
N VAL A 27 14.73 4.87 18.97
CA VAL A 27 13.78 4.09 18.15
C VAL A 27 14.17 2.62 18.09
N HIS A 28 15.45 2.30 17.88
CA HIS A 28 15.94 0.91 17.90
C HIS A 28 15.75 0.22 19.26
N LEU A 29 15.89 0.97 20.36
CA LEU A 29 15.65 0.42 21.71
C LEU A 29 14.15 0.15 21.93
N ALA A 30 13.28 1.06 21.47
CA ALA A 30 11.84 0.93 21.59
C ALA A 30 11.22 -0.10 20.63
N LEU A 31 11.95 -0.52 19.58
CA LEU A 31 11.43 -1.34 18.49
C LEU A 31 10.76 -2.66 18.93
N PRO A 32 11.32 -3.47 19.88
CA PRO A 32 10.65 -4.68 20.35
C PRO A 32 9.28 -4.43 20.99
N PHE A 33 9.11 -3.27 21.61
CA PHE A 33 7.83 -2.83 22.16
C PHE A 33 6.88 -2.39 21.00
N LEU A 34 7.38 -1.58 20.06
CA LEU A 34 6.60 -1.08 18.91
C LEU A 34 6.07 -2.20 18.02
N LEU A 35 6.82 -3.28 17.85
CA LEU A 35 6.40 -4.45 17.09
C LEU A 35 5.24 -5.21 17.75
N ARG A 36 5.16 -5.21 19.08
CA ARG A 36 4.18 -6.03 19.84
C ARG A 36 2.97 -5.24 20.28
N VAL A 37 3.14 -3.96 20.62
CA VAL A 37 2.12 -3.12 21.23
C VAL A 37 1.57 -2.13 20.22
N ARG A 38 0.24 -2.12 20.08
CA ARG A 38 -0.46 -1.15 19.24
C ARG A 38 -0.47 0.21 19.93
N ILE A 39 0.35 1.13 19.48
CA ILE A 39 0.41 2.52 19.99
C ILE A 39 -0.56 3.47 19.30
N ARG A 40 -1.13 3.05 18.13
CA ARG A 40 -2.12 3.80 17.38
C ARG A 40 -3.21 2.85 16.87
N PRO A 41 -4.49 3.26 16.84
CA PRO A 41 -5.60 2.41 16.39
C PRO A 41 -5.42 1.85 14.98
N TRP A 42 -4.80 2.63 14.09
CA TRP A 42 -4.55 2.28 12.70
C TRP A 42 -3.28 1.44 12.49
N LEU A 43 -2.38 1.37 13.48
CA LEU A 43 -1.17 0.56 13.39
C LEU A 43 -1.50 -0.87 13.84
N PRO A 44 -1.39 -1.90 12.96
CA PRO A 44 -1.77 -3.27 13.31
C PRO A 44 -0.94 -3.83 14.46
N ALA A 45 0.38 -3.73 14.41
CA ALA A 45 1.32 -4.30 15.38
C ALA A 45 1.02 -5.79 15.73
N GLY A 46 1.66 -6.36 16.74
CA GLY A 46 1.44 -7.76 17.13
C GLY A 46 2.27 -8.73 16.27
N ILE A 47 3.46 -8.27 15.86
CA ILE A 47 4.46 -9.08 15.19
C ILE A 47 5.23 -9.85 16.27
N SER A 48 5.17 -11.19 16.23
CA SER A 48 5.81 -12.10 17.18
C SER A 48 7.30 -12.25 16.90
N ARG A 49 7.65 -12.48 15.63
CA ARG A 49 9.03 -12.67 15.14
C ARG A 49 9.18 -12.17 13.71
N ILE A 50 10.42 -11.93 13.33
CA ILE A 50 10.82 -11.57 11.97
C ILE A 50 11.95 -12.52 11.55
N GLU A 51 11.74 -13.24 10.46
CA GLU A 51 12.72 -14.12 9.84
C GLU A 51 13.24 -13.48 8.56
N VAL A 52 14.55 -13.57 8.34
CA VAL A 52 15.19 -12.95 7.17
C VAL A 52 16.08 -13.96 6.46
N GLU A 53 15.83 -14.20 5.20
CA GLU A 53 16.65 -15.03 4.33
C GLU A 53 17.67 -14.17 3.57
N ASN A 54 18.85 -14.74 3.36
CA ASN A 54 19.95 -14.15 2.58
C ASN A 54 20.47 -12.80 3.11
N VAL A 55 20.39 -12.56 4.41
CA VAL A 55 20.80 -11.30 5.05
C VAL A 55 22.30 -10.99 4.83
N ASP A 56 23.13 -12.00 4.61
CA ASP A 56 24.58 -11.85 4.39
C ASP A 56 24.89 -10.93 3.21
N GLN A 57 24.06 -10.93 2.18
CA GLN A 57 24.19 -10.02 1.04
C GLN A 57 24.08 -8.54 1.48
N LEU A 58 23.19 -8.23 2.42
CA LEU A 58 23.09 -6.88 2.97
C LEU A 58 24.31 -6.52 3.82
N VAL A 59 24.86 -7.47 4.58
CA VAL A 59 26.08 -7.25 5.36
C VAL A 59 27.23 -6.84 4.45
N ASP A 60 27.43 -7.55 3.34
CA ASP A 60 28.47 -7.27 2.36
C ASP A 60 28.27 -5.89 1.71
N LEU A 61 27.03 -5.55 1.35
CA LEU A 61 26.70 -4.27 0.75
C LEU A 61 26.89 -3.08 1.71
N TYR A 62 26.54 -3.26 3.00
CA TYR A 62 26.82 -2.23 4.00
C TYR A 62 28.33 -2.03 4.20
N ALA A 63 29.11 -3.11 4.24
CA ALA A 63 30.56 -3.02 4.32
C ALA A 63 31.17 -2.31 3.10
N GLN A 64 30.74 -2.63 1.88
CA GLN A 64 31.15 -1.96 0.65
C GLN A 64 30.74 -0.48 0.62
N LEU A 65 29.55 -0.15 1.12
CA LEU A 65 29.07 1.24 1.21
C LEU A 65 29.98 2.04 2.16
N GLU A 66 30.32 1.49 3.34
CA GLU A 66 31.15 2.14 4.33
C GLU A 66 32.61 2.29 3.84
N ALA A 67 33.11 1.33 3.06
CA ALA A 67 34.41 1.41 2.37
C ALA A 67 34.40 2.40 1.19
N GLY A 68 33.22 2.88 0.78
CA GLY A 68 33.06 3.74 -0.38
C GLY A 68 33.22 2.99 -1.72
N GLU A 69 33.08 1.67 -1.72
CA GLU A 69 33.25 0.79 -2.87
C GLU A 69 31.97 0.64 -3.70
N ALA A 70 30.79 0.77 -3.07
CA ALA A 70 29.51 0.66 -3.76
C ALA A 70 28.46 1.63 -3.23
N ARG A 71 27.43 1.86 -4.02
CA ARG A 71 26.16 2.50 -3.62
C ARG A 71 25.02 1.55 -3.85
N PHE A 72 24.05 1.52 -2.94
CA PHE A 72 22.88 0.69 -3.16
C PHE A 72 21.58 1.33 -2.65
N LEU A 73 20.48 0.89 -3.25
CA LEU A 73 19.14 1.20 -2.80
C LEU A 73 18.37 -0.12 -2.64
N MET A 74 17.49 -0.16 -1.66
CA MET A 74 16.65 -1.31 -1.38
C MET A 74 15.26 -1.07 -1.95
N ALA A 75 14.81 -1.97 -2.85
CA ALA A 75 13.47 -2.01 -3.40
C ALA A 75 12.64 -2.96 -2.54
N VAL A 76 11.86 -2.42 -1.60
CA VAL A 76 11.16 -3.22 -0.59
C VAL A 76 9.68 -3.29 -0.92
N ARG A 77 9.08 -4.49 -0.90
CA ARG A 77 7.63 -4.65 -0.99
C ARG A 77 6.92 -3.87 0.11
N HIS A 78 5.75 -3.33 -0.23
CA HIS A 78 4.95 -2.56 0.72
C HIS A 78 3.57 -3.20 0.92
N VAL A 79 3.53 -4.20 1.79
CA VAL A 79 2.34 -5.00 2.06
C VAL A 79 1.43 -4.33 3.10
N GLU A 80 2.04 -3.87 4.20
CA GLU A 80 1.32 -3.37 5.37
C GLU A 80 1.93 -2.07 5.91
N VAL A 81 1.17 -1.34 6.68
CA VAL A 81 1.67 -0.13 7.39
C VAL A 81 2.74 -0.43 8.44
N ASP A 82 2.94 -1.69 8.81
CA ASP A 82 3.98 -2.17 9.73
C ASP A 82 5.34 -2.40 9.06
N ASP A 83 5.43 -2.40 7.74
CA ASP A 83 6.66 -2.69 6.99
C ASP A 83 7.85 -1.81 7.43
N PRO A 84 7.67 -0.51 7.73
CA PRO A 84 8.78 0.30 8.25
C PRO A 84 9.37 -0.24 9.55
N LEU A 85 8.54 -0.82 10.45
CA LEU A 85 9.03 -1.44 11.69
C LEU A 85 9.82 -2.71 11.40
N SER A 86 9.37 -3.51 10.44
CA SER A 86 10.08 -4.71 9.96
C SER A 86 11.42 -4.35 9.31
N GLY A 87 11.45 -3.29 8.50
CA GLY A 87 12.67 -2.74 7.92
C GLY A 87 13.65 -2.21 8.97
N LEU A 88 13.15 -1.51 10.00
CA LEU A 88 13.96 -1.10 11.14
C LEU A 88 14.56 -2.29 11.91
N TYR A 89 13.80 -3.36 12.08
CA TYR A 89 14.29 -4.58 12.71
C TYR A 89 15.36 -5.26 11.85
N LEU A 90 15.15 -5.36 10.54
CA LEU A 90 16.13 -5.89 9.60
C LEU A 90 17.50 -5.20 9.78
N CYS A 91 17.53 -3.88 9.71
CA CYS A 91 18.77 -3.11 9.83
C CYS A 91 19.36 -3.17 11.25
N SER A 92 18.55 -2.88 12.29
CA SER A 92 19.05 -2.71 13.64
C SER A 92 19.40 -4.03 14.35
N ARG A 93 18.82 -5.14 13.96
CA ARG A 93 18.99 -6.42 14.61
C ARG A 93 19.60 -7.46 13.69
N THR A 94 18.92 -7.78 12.58
CA THR A 94 19.28 -8.94 11.76
C THR A 94 20.61 -8.74 11.03
N VAL A 95 20.79 -7.60 10.36
CA VAL A 95 22.05 -7.26 9.68
C VAL A 95 23.20 -7.19 10.70
N ASN A 96 22.97 -6.55 11.86
CA ASN A 96 24.00 -6.48 12.91
C ASN A 96 24.38 -7.85 13.48
N GLN A 97 23.40 -8.74 13.69
CA GLN A 97 23.69 -10.10 14.16
C GLN A 97 24.46 -10.91 13.13
N ALA A 98 24.09 -10.84 11.86
CA ALA A 98 24.78 -11.51 10.77
C ALA A 98 26.22 -10.99 10.61
N ALA A 99 26.40 -9.66 10.64
CA ALA A 99 27.73 -9.05 10.58
C ALA A 99 28.64 -9.52 11.71
N ARG A 100 28.15 -9.52 12.97
CA ARG A 100 28.91 -10.01 14.14
C ARG A 100 29.28 -11.49 14.00
N LYS A 101 28.37 -12.34 13.54
CA LYS A 101 28.67 -13.78 13.30
C LYS A 101 29.78 -13.98 12.28
N ARG A 102 29.93 -13.07 11.34
CA ARG A 102 30.97 -13.09 10.29
C ARG A 102 32.23 -12.30 10.68
N GLY A 103 32.29 -11.71 11.87
CA GLY A 103 33.41 -10.87 12.30
C GLY A 103 33.50 -9.52 11.58
N ILE A 104 32.43 -9.08 10.92
CA ILE A 104 32.38 -7.81 10.19
C ILE A 104 31.86 -6.70 11.13
N HIS A 105 32.62 -5.61 11.22
CA HIS A 105 32.25 -4.44 12.03
C HIS A 105 31.61 -3.37 11.14
N LEU A 106 30.32 -3.13 11.36
CA LEU A 106 29.57 -2.06 10.67
C LEU A 106 29.40 -0.84 11.58
N GLN A 107 29.41 0.35 11.00
CA GLN A 107 29.17 1.60 11.71
C GLN A 107 27.76 1.60 12.33
N GLN A 108 27.65 2.10 13.57
CA GLN A 108 26.40 2.10 14.31
C GLN A 108 25.80 3.49 14.44
N PRO A 109 24.49 3.63 14.29
CA PRO A 109 23.48 2.59 14.05
C PRO A 109 23.40 2.19 12.56
N VAL A 110 23.30 0.89 12.26
CA VAL A 110 22.98 0.42 10.89
C VAL A 110 21.55 0.82 10.57
N HIS A 111 21.39 1.61 9.54
CA HIS A 111 20.11 2.20 9.15
C HIS A 111 20.08 2.59 7.67
N THR A 112 18.96 3.14 7.21
CA THR A 112 18.71 3.56 5.84
C THR A 112 18.07 4.94 5.79
N HIS A 113 18.31 5.68 4.70
CA HIS A 113 17.38 6.72 4.27
C HIS A 113 16.14 6.07 3.66
N PHE A 114 15.00 6.75 3.71
CA PHE A 114 13.78 6.25 3.10
C PHE A 114 12.90 7.39 2.59
N LEU A 115 12.04 7.06 1.63
CA LEU A 115 11.03 7.98 1.13
C LEU A 115 9.71 7.75 1.87
N TYR A 116 9.02 8.83 2.19
CA TYR A 116 7.66 8.76 2.73
C TYR A 116 6.75 9.79 2.08
N GLU A 117 5.44 9.50 2.04
CA GLU A 117 4.47 10.42 1.48
C GLU A 117 4.34 11.67 2.34
N ARG A 118 4.51 12.86 1.73
CA ARG A 118 4.45 14.16 2.43
C ARG A 118 3.14 14.37 3.18
N GLY A 119 2.04 13.80 2.68
CA GLY A 119 0.73 13.81 3.31
C GLY A 119 0.64 13.04 4.62
N MET A 120 1.60 12.19 4.98
CA MET A 120 1.53 11.44 6.25
C MET A 120 1.42 12.34 7.48
N THR A 121 2.00 13.52 7.45
CA THR A 121 1.92 14.50 8.57
C THR A 121 0.51 15.04 8.81
N ILE A 122 -0.39 14.94 7.83
CA ILE A 122 -1.78 15.39 7.91
C ILE A 122 -2.56 14.52 8.90
N TRP A 123 -2.45 13.21 8.73
CA TRP A 123 -3.23 12.25 9.51
C TRP A 123 -2.48 11.69 10.72
N ALA A 124 -1.15 11.66 10.68
CA ALA A 124 -0.34 11.16 11.79
C ALA A 124 0.22 12.25 12.71
N GLY A 125 0.08 13.53 12.31
CA GLY A 125 0.44 14.70 13.09
C GLY A 125 1.87 15.21 12.86
N LYS A 126 2.12 16.46 13.24
CA LYS A 126 3.42 17.15 13.05
C LYS A 126 4.58 16.47 13.76
N ALA A 127 4.34 15.83 14.90
CA ALA A 127 5.37 15.10 15.65
C ALA A 127 5.93 13.92 14.85
N LEU A 128 5.10 13.25 14.02
CA LEU A 128 5.58 12.21 13.14
C LEU A 128 6.52 12.77 12.06
N GLY A 129 6.21 13.94 11.49
CA GLY A 129 7.07 14.58 10.49
C GLY A 129 8.47 14.88 11.06
N TRP A 130 8.54 15.41 12.29
CA TRP A 130 9.80 15.59 13.00
C TRP A 130 10.54 14.26 13.22
N LEU A 131 9.82 13.23 13.69
CA LEU A 131 10.41 11.90 13.92
C LEU A 131 10.96 11.31 12.62
N LEU A 132 10.18 11.31 11.54
CA LEU A 132 10.59 10.79 10.24
C LEU A 132 11.83 11.53 9.70
N SER A 133 11.86 12.86 9.80
CA SER A 133 13.03 13.67 9.45
C SER A 133 14.26 13.28 10.28
N SER A 134 14.07 13.10 11.61
CA SER A 134 15.16 12.76 12.54
C SER A 134 15.72 11.35 12.35
N ILE A 135 14.94 10.44 11.75
CA ILE A 135 15.38 9.07 11.44
C ILE A 135 15.76 8.87 9.97
N GLY A 136 15.98 9.95 9.21
CA GLY A 136 16.52 9.88 7.85
C GLY A 136 15.50 9.84 6.72
N GLY A 137 14.21 10.11 7.02
CA GLY A 137 13.13 10.11 6.04
C GLY A 137 13.11 11.37 5.18
N THR A 138 12.90 11.21 3.88
CA THR A 138 12.70 12.29 2.90
C THR A 138 11.24 12.32 2.46
N PRO A 139 10.50 13.43 2.69
CA PRO A 139 9.14 13.57 2.23
C PRO A 139 9.11 13.74 0.72
N ILE A 140 8.24 12.97 0.07
CA ILE A 140 7.99 13.07 -1.37
C ILE A 140 6.51 13.29 -1.60
N ARG A 141 6.17 14.18 -2.52
CA ARG A 141 4.81 14.33 -3.02
C ARG A 141 4.67 13.53 -4.28
N ARG A 142 3.75 12.59 -4.28
CA ARG A 142 3.39 11.84 -5.48
C ARG A 142 2.31 12.60 -6.24
N GLY A 143 2.43 12.65 -7.55
CA GLY A 143 1.49 13.33 -8.40
C GLY A 143 2.00 13.42 -9.85
N ARG A 144 1.21 14.07 -10.71
CA ARG A 144 1.57 14.25 -12.12
C ARG A 144 2.83 15.13 -12.31
N ARG A 145 3.04 16.08 -11.41
CA ARG A 145 4.23 16.93 -11.41
C ARG A 145 5.27 16.33 -10.45
N PRO A 146 6.48 16.06 -10.93
CA PRO A 146 7.54 15.56 -10.06
C PRO A 146 7.82 16.53 -8.90
N ASP A 147 7.93 16.01 -7.71
CA ASP A 147 8.39 16.77 -6.54
C ASP A 147 9.92 16.98 -6.62
N TRP A 148 10.33 17.98 -7.39
CA TRP A 148 11.75 18.24 -7.60
C TRP A 148 12.51 18.53 -6.31
N VAL A 149 11.86 19.05 -5.27
CA VAL A 149 12.49 19.32 -3.97
C VAL A 149 12.82 18.01 -3.27
N GLY A 150 11.83 17.14 -3.13
CA GLY A 150 12.01 15.81 -2.53
C GLY A 150 12.96 14.93 -3.34
N LEU A 151 12.80 14.91 -4.68
CA LEU A 151 13.65 14.10 -5.57
C LEU A 151 15.11 14.56 -5.55
N LYS A 152 15.40 15.87 -5.55
CA LYS A 152 16.77 16.39 -5.43
C LYS A 152 17.39 16.02 -4.08
N ALA A 153 16.62 16.12 -2.99
CA ALA A 153 17.10 15.70 -1.68
C ALA A 153 17.42 14.20 -1.66
N ALA A 154 16.54 13.34 -2.20
CA ALA A 154 16.76 11.91 -2.29
C ALA A 154 17.99 11.56 -3.15
N ARG A 155 18.16 12.18 -4.34
CA ARG A 155 19.32 11.99 -5.21
C ARG A 155 20.63 12.33 -4.47
N LYS A 156 20.66 13.45 -3.77
CA LYS A 156 21.82 13.85 -2.97
C LYS A 156 22.16 12.82 -1.89
N LEU A 157 21.16 12.33 -1.17
CA LEU A 157 21.37 11.30 -0.14
C LEU A 157 21.87 9.97 -0.73
N MET A 158 21.40 9.56 -1.89
CA MET A 158 21.87 8.34 -2.56
C MET A 158 23.32 8.46 -3.02
N THR A 159 23.73 9.62 -3.52
CA THR A 159 25.06 9.87 -4.08
C THR A 159 26.10 10.16 -3.01
N GLU A 160 25.73 10.98 -2.00
CA GLU A 160 26.67 11.51 -1.00
C GLU A 160 26.43 10.97 0.42
N GLY A 161 25.22 10.43 0.71
CA GLY A 161 24.85 9.98 2.04
C GLY A 161 25.68 8.79 2.54
N SER A 162 25.78 8.66 3.85
CA SER A 162 26.48 7.53 4.52
C SER A 162 25.62 6.28 4.65
N MET A 163 24.34 6.33 4.28
CA MET A 163 23.39 5.24 4.39
C MET A 163 22.72 4.96 3.03
N PRO A 164 22.30 3.72 2.76
CA PRO A 164 21.54 3.39 1.56
C PRO A 164 20.15 4.01 1.60
N MET A 165 19.44 3.98 0.47
CA MET A 165 18.06 4.45 0.36
C MET A 165 17.10 3.27 0.30
N VAL A 166 16.00 3.33 1.03
CA VAL A 166 14.85 2.41 0.89
C VAL A 166 13.72 3.09 0.14
N VAL A 167 13.18 2.38 -0.84
CA VAL A 167 12.03 2.83 -1.62
C VAL A 167 11.07 1.66 -1.81
N ALA A 168 9.78 1.91 -1.65
CA ALA A 168 8.74 0.93 -1.95
C ALA A 168 8.29 1.11 -3.42
N PRO A 169 8.59 0.17 -4.32
CA PRO A 169 8.26 0.33 -5.74
C PRO A 169 6.75 0.22 -6.03
N GLU A 170 5.96 -0.37 -5.15
CA GLU A 170 4.49 -0.42 -5.23
C GLU A 170 3.85 0.95 -4.94
N GLY A 171 4.59 1.82 -4.29
CA GLY A 171 4.18 3.18 -4.00
C GLY A 171 3.11 3.33 -2.92
N ALA A 172 2.32 2.31 -2.63
CA ALA A 172 1.33 2.25 -1.54
C ALA A 172 1.30 0.83 -0.96
N THR A 173 0.72 0.66 0.24
CA THR A 173 0.44 -0.66 0.79
C THR A 173 -0.61 -1.36 -0.07
N ASN A 174 -0.36 -2.60 -0.45
CA ASN A 174 -1.32 -3.39 -1.23
C ASN A 174 -2.24 -4.26 -0.37
N GLY A 175 -1.91 -4.48 0.91
CA GLY A 175 -2.68 -5.28 1.86
C GLY A 175 -2.63 -6.79 1.62
N HIS A 176 -1.82 -7.29 0.69
CA HIS A 176 -1.77 -8.69 0.27
C HIS A 176 -0.34 -9.23 0.31
N SER A 177 -0.12 -10.20 1.19
CA SER A 177 1.20 -10.83 1.38
C SER A 177 1.61 -11.71 0.20
N GLU A 178 0.66 -12.35 -0.45
CA GLU A 178 0.90 -13.31 -1.53
C GLU A 178 0.64 -12.75 -2.94
N ARG A 179 0.49 -11.42 -3.08
CA ARG A 179 0.34 -10.78 -4.38
C ARG A 179 1.17 -9.50 -4.46
N LEU A 180 1.94 -9.37 -5.52
CA LEU A 180 2.68 -8.15 -5.79
C LEU A 180 1.75 -7.13 -6.45
N GLY A 181 1.72 -5.91 -5.92
CA GLY A 181 1.00 -4.80 -6.54
C GLY A 181 1.71 -4.29 -7.81
N PRO A 182 1.06 -3.40 -8.57
CA PRO A 182 1.69 -2.73 -9.70
C PRO A 182 2.96 -2.01 -9.26
N ILE A 183 4.06 -2.18 -10.01
CA ILE A 183 5.36 -1.57 -9.72
C ILE A 183 5.56 -0.29 -10.52
N GLU A 184 5.99 0.76 -9.82
CA GLU A 184 6.32 2.04 -10.40
C GLU A 184 7.78 2.10 -10.89
N PRO A 185 8.04 2.82 -12.00
CA PRO A 185 9.39 2.96 -12.53
C PRO A 185 10.32 3.83 -11.67
N GLY A 186 9.81 4.43 -10.60
CA GLY A 186 10.53 5.38 -9.75
C GLY A 186 11.82 4.82 -9.16
N VAL A 187 11.82 3.56 -8.72
CA VAL A 187 13.01 2.91 -8.13
C VAL A 187 14.10 2.71 -9.18
N ALA A 188 13.75 2.20 -10.36
CA ALA A 188 14.67 2.04 -11.48
C ALA A 188 15.27 3.40 -11.90
N GLN A 189 14.42 4.42 -12.02
CA GLN A 189 14.82 5.77 -12.36
C GLN A 189 15.78 6.38 -11.31
N MET A 190 15.53 6.15 -10.03
CA MET A 190 16.39 6.65 -8.94
C MET A 190 17.77 5.98 -8.96
N GLY A 191 17.84 4.68 -9.21
CA GLY A 191 19.10 3.97 -9.40
C GLY A 191 19.93 4.53 -10.56
N LEU A 192 19.30 4.75 -11.72
CA LEU A 192 19.93 5.34 -12.89
C LEU A 192 20.41 6.77 -12.63
N TRP A 193 19.63 7.59 -11.92
CA TRP A 193 20.06 8.93 -11.52
C TRP A 193 21.26 8.91 -10.58
N CYS A 194 21.31 7.96 -9.64
CA CYS A 194 22.46 7.81 -8.77
C CYS A 194 23.72 7.47 -9.58
N ALA A 195 23.64 6.51 -10.51
CA ALA A 195 24.74 6.14 -11.37
C ALA A 195 25.21 7.31 -12.26
N GLU A 196 24.27 8.05 -12.84
CA GLU A 196 24.56 9.25 -13.63
C GLU A 196 25.25 10.34 -12.79
N ASP A 197 24.81 10.59 -11.56
CA ASP A 197 25.37 11.59 -10.67
C ASP A 197 26.78 11.21 -10.20
N LEU A 198 27.04 9.92 -9.94
CA LEU A 198 28.38 9.40 -9.65
C LEU A 198 29.31 9.57 -10.85
N GLN A 199 28.85 9.21 -12.04
CA GLN A 199 29.64 9.40 -13.27
C GLN A 199 30.01 10.87 -13.49
N LYS A 200 29.06 11.80 -13.32
CA LYS A 200 29.32 13.24 -13.41
C LYS A 200 30.31 13.76 -12.36
N ALA A 201 30.35 13.12 -11.19
CA ALA A 201 31.28 13.40 -10.11
C ALA A 201 32.65 12.72 -10.30
N GLY A 202 32.90 12.02 -11.43
CA GLY A 202 34.13 11.28 -11.68
C GLY A 202 34.29 10.03 -10.78
N ARG A 203 33.22 9.50 -10.24
CA ARG A 203 33.19 8.33 -9.33
C ARG A 203 32.72 7.10 -10.10
N SER A 204 33.42 5.98 -9.92
CA SER A 204 33.19 4.72 -10.65
C SER A 204 32.50 3.63 -9.79
N GLN A 205 31.97 3.98 -8.64
CA GLN A 205 31.30 3.02 -7.75
C GLN A 205 30.09 2.40 -8.43
N PRO A 206 29.90 1.06 -8.37
CA PRO A 206 28.70 0.41 -8.85
C PRO A 206 27.47 0.87 -8.04
N VAL A 207 26.35 0.98 -8.73
CA VAL A 207 25.03 1.23 -8.13
C VAL A 207 24.21 -0.03 -8.21
N LEU A 208 23.72 -0.46 -7.08
CA LEU A 208 23.01 -1.75 -6.91
C LEU A 208 21.58 -1.51 -6.42
N ILE A 209 20.61 -2.20 -7.02
CA ILE A 209 19.24 -2.25 -6.55
C ILE A 209 19.02 -3.59 -5.90
N VAL A 210 18.63 -3.61 -4.62
CA VAL A 210 18.43 -4.83 -3.83
C VAL A 210 16.95 -5.06 -3.64
N PRO A 211 16.33 -6.02 -4.34
CA PRO A 211 14.93 -6.37 -4.11
C PRO A 211 14.77 -7.12 -2.77
N ILE A 212 13.79 -6.70 -1.95
CA ILE A 212 13.49 -7.32 -0.67
C ILE A 212 11.99 -7.61 -0.58
N GLY A 213 11.66 -8.88 -0.46
CA GLY A 213 10.29 -9.35 -0.20
C GLY A 213 9.93 -9.20 1.27
N ILE A 214 8.64 -8.91 1.52
CA ILE A 214 8.03 -8.97 2.84
C ILE A 214 6.74 -9.77 2.70
N GLN A 215 6.56 -10.77 3.57
CA GLN A 215 5.31 -11.53 3.72
C GLN A 215 4.90 -11.59 5.18
N TYR A 216 3.61 -11.40 5.44
CA TYR A 216 3.01 -11.61 6.76
C TYR A 216 2.30 -12.95 6.79
N ARG A 217 2.50 -13.69 7.88
CA ARG A 217 1.83 -14.95 8.14
C ARG A 217 1.27 -14.96 9.56
N TYR A 218 0.23 -15.70 9.77
CA TYR A 218 -0.29 -15.92 11.11
C TYR A 218 0.46 -17.06 11.80
N GLU A 219 0.71 -16.92 13.11
CA GLU A 219 1.30 -18.02 13.90
C GLU A 219 0.38 -19.23 13.93
N GLN A 220 -0.92 -18.98 14.02
CA GLN A 220 -1.97 -19.98 13.95
C GLN A 220 -3.21 -19.39 13.30
N PRO A 221 -3.87 -20.11 12.40
CA PRO A 221 -5.16 -19.73 11.83
C PRO A 221 -6.23 -19.60 12.94
N ASN A 222 -6.93 -18.48 13.01
CA ASN A 222 -8.00 -18.27 13.97
C ASN A 222 -9.34 -18.06 13.26
N TRP A 223 -9.88 -19.15 12.75
CA TRP A 223 -11.14 -19.14 12.01
C TRP A 223 -12.33 -18.65 12.83
N GLU A 224 -12.35 -18.84 14.15
CA GLU A 224 -13.41 -18.34 15.04
C GLU A 224 -13.43 -16.80 15.08
N LYS A 225 -12.26 -16.17 15.21
CA LYS A 225 -12.19 -14.70 15.14
C LYS A 225 -12.56 -14.17 13.77
N LEU A 226 -12.18 -14.87 12.71
CA LEU A 226 -12.57 -14.51 11.36
C LEU A 226 -14.09 -14.59 11.18
N ALA A 227 -14.72 -15.68 11.65
CA ALA A 227 -16.16 -15.85 11.62
C ALA A 227 -16.90 -14.78 12.44
N THR A 228 -16.34 -14.39 13.60
CA THR A 228 -16.88 -13.29 14.41
C THR A 228 -16.85 -11.97 13.65
N LEU A 229 -15.71 -11.62 13.04
CA LEU A 229 -15.57 -10.42 12.22
C LEU A 229 -16.54 -10.43 11.04
N LEU A 230 -16.70 -11.56 10.36
CA LEU A 230 -17.67 -11.71 9.26
C LEU A 230 -19.09 -11.44 9.76
N SER A 231 -19.49 -11.97 10.93
CA SER A 231 -20.80 -11.70 11.50
C SER A 231 -21.04 -10.23 11.81
N GLU A 232 -20.02 -9.53 12.32
CA GLU A 232 -20.09 -8.09 12.55
C GLU A 232 -20.26 -7.31 11.23
N LEU A 233 -19.54 -7.70 10.17
CA LEU A 233 -19.64 -7.06 8.86
C LEU A 233 -20.96 -7.35 8.16
N GLU A 234 -21.48 -8.56 8.24
CA GLU A 234 -22.80 -8.94 7.73
C GLU A 234 -23.90 -8.12 8.41
N GLN A 235 -23.78 -7.88 9.71
CA GLN A 235 -24.71 -7.03 10.44
C GLN A 235 -24.57 -5.55 10.03
N GLN A 236 -23.35 -5.02 9.97
CA GLN A 236 -23.08 -3.61 9.62
C GLN A 236 -23.46 -3.29 8.17
N SER A 237 -23.33 -4.24 7.26
CA SER A 237 -23.71 -4.08 5.85
C SER A 237 -25.19 -4.31 5.56
N GLY A 238 -25.96 -4.84 6.53
CA GLY A 238 -27.36 -5.19 6.37
C GLY A 238 -27.60 -6.58 5.74
N LEU A 239 -26.57 -7.35 5.42
CA LEU A 239 -26.69 -8.69 4.82
C LEU A 239 -27.48 -9.64 5.73
N ALA A 240 -27.23 -9.60 7.03
CA ALA A 240 -27.94 -10.45 8.01
C ALA A 240 -29.45 -10.22 7.99
N GLN A 241 -29.89 -8.97 7.81
CA GLN A 241 -31.31 -8.62 7.70
C GLN A 241 -31.94 -9.12 6.39
N THR A 242 -31.19 -9.03 5.29
CA THR A 242 -31.62 -9.52 3.98
C THR A 242 -31.81 -11.04 3.99
N LEU A 243 -30.92 -11.79 4.62
CA LEU A 243 -31.01 -13.23 4.74
C LEU A 243 -32.19 -13.65 5.62
N SER A 244 -32.46 -12.97 6.74
CA SER A 244 -33.59 -13.24 7.60
C SER A 244 -34.93 -12.92 6.92
N ALA A 245 -35.01 -11.93 6.07
CA ALA A 245 -36.19 -11.56 5.31
C ALA A 245 -36.52 -12.55 4.16
N GLN A 246 -35.50 -13.23 3.64
CA GLN A 246 -35.63 -14.22 2.56
C GLN A 246 -35.96 -15.63 3.06
N THR A 247 -35.85 -15.88 4.36
CA THR A 247 -36.28 -17.17 4.96
C THR A 247 -37.79 -17.08 5.22
N PRO A 248 -38.67 -17.71 4.40
CA PRO A 248 -40.10 -17.72 4.70
C PRO A 248 -40.30 -18.48 6.00
N SER A 249 -41.15 -17.99 6.89
CA SER A 249 -41.63 -18.73 8.04
C SER A 249 -42.48 -19.90 7.55
N LYS A 250 -41.87 -21.00 7.18
CA LYS A 250 -42.50 -22.31 7.02
C LYS A 250 -42.16 -23.16 8.23
N ALA A 251 -42.78 -22.82 9.34
CA ALA A 251 -43.10 -23.79 10.35
C ALA A 251 -44.49 -24.33 10.02
N SER A 252 -44.60 -25.37 9.23
CA SER A 252 -45.66 -26.34 9.32
C SER A 252 -45.38 -27.55 8.43
N GLU A 253 -45.32 -28.69 9.08
CA GLU A 253 -45.61 -30.05 8.63
C GLU A 253 -44.58 -30.80 7.79
N ALA A 254 -43.89 -31.61 8.54
CA ALA A 254 -43.47 -33.00 8.34
C ALA A 254 -43.73 -33.68 6.97
N SER A 255 -42.65 -34.15 6.37
CA SER A 255 -42.66 -35.54 5.87
C SER A 255 -41.22 -36.07 5.91
N GLU A 256 -41.05 -37.12 6.68
CA GLU A 256 -39.88 -37.99 6.74
C GLU A 256 -39.62 -38.58 5.36
N SER A 257 -38.50 -38.29 4.77
CA SER A 257 -37.85 -39.20 3.80
C SER A 257 -36.41 -38.76 3.51
N ASN A 258 -35.49 -39.66 3.83
CA ASN A 258 -34.10 -39.77 3.40
C ASN A 258 -33.16 -38.58 3.70
N GLU A 259 -32.63 -38.56 4.91
CA GLU A 259 -31.40 -37.86 5.28
C GLU A 259 -30.21 -38.48 4.55
N THR A 260 -29.81 -37.85 3.48
CA THR A 260 -28.39 -37.79 3.15
C THR A 260 -27.78 -36.79 4.15
N ILE A 261 -27.07 -37.30 5.15
CA ILE A 261 -26.32 -36.47 6.14
C ILE A 261 -25.30 -35.67 5.36
N ALA A 262 -25.67 -34.47 4.92
CA ALA A 262 -24.72 -33.47 4.47
C ALA A 262 -23.92 -33.08 5.72
N LEU A 263 -22.66 -33.54 5.83
CA LEU A 263 -21.74 -33.05 6.85
C LEU A 263 -21.80 -31.54 6.85
N ALA A 264 -22.03 -30.93 8.01
CA ALA A 264 -21.97 -29.48 8.18
C ALA A 264 -20.61 -28.99 7.63
N PRO A 265 -20.58 -27.92 6.83
CA PRO A 265 -19.35 -27.42 6.29
C PRO A 265 -18.37 -27.11 7.43
N THR A 266 -17.09 -27.42 7.26
CA THR A 266 -16.07 -27.03 8.22
C THR A 266 -16.12 -25.51 8.39
N LEU A 267 -15.77 -24.97 9.58
CA LEU A 267 -15.78 -23.54 9.86
C LEU A 267 -14.98 -22.74 8.80
N GLU A 268 -13.90 -23.31 8.30
CA GLU A 268 -13.09 -22.78 7.21
C GLU A 268 -13.91 -22.60 5.92
N LYS A 269 -14.60 -23.65 5.49
CA LYS A 269 -15.45 -23.62 4.29
C LYS A 269 -16.63 -22.64 4.46
N ASP A 270 -17.21 -22.56 5.66
CA ASP A 270 -18.26 -21.59 5.96
C ASP A 270 -17.72 -20.16 5.84
N CYS A 271 -16.58 -19.83 6.47
CA CYS A 271 -15.95 -18.51 6.36
C CYS A 271 -15.68 -18.14 4.90
N TYR A 272 -15.13 -19.07 4.11
CA TYR A 272 -14.87 -18.86 2.69
C TYR A 272 -16.14 -18.46 1.92
N LEU A 273 -17.22 -19.21 2.07
CA LEU A 273 -18.50 -18.91 1.40
C LEU A 273 -19.11 -17.57 1.86
N ARG A 274 -18.99 -17.26 3.15
CA ARG A 274 -19.47 -15.99 3.72
C ARG A 274 -18.71 -14.79 3.17
N ILE A 275 -17.39 -14.90 2.95
CA ILE A 275 -16.59 -13.84 2.34
C ILE A 275 -17.12 -13.49 0.95
N PHE A 276 -17.39 -14.47 0.09
CA PHE A 276 -17.93 -14.21 -1.24
C PHE A 276 -19.33 -13.58 -1.18
N ARG A 277 -20.22 -14.13 -0.35
CA ARG A 277 -21.58 -13.59 -0.17
C ARG A 277 -21.57 -12.16 0.33
N LEU A 278 -20.69 -11.84 1.27
CA LEU A 278 -20.50 -10.48 1.77
C LEU A 278 -19.95 -9.56 0.67
N GLY A 279 -18.97 -10.02 -0.10
CA GLY A 279 -18.41 -9.28 -1.24
C GLY A 279 -19.47 -8.91 -2.28
N GLU A 280 -20.27 -9.87 -2.73
CA GLU A 280 -21.37 -9.65 -3.66
C GLU A 280 -22.42 -8.65 -3.11
N HIS A 281 -22.75 -8.79 -1.83
CA HIS A 281 -23.66 -7.87 -1.17
C HIS A 281 -23.13 -6.44 -1.16
N LEU A 282 -21.86 -6.24 -0.81
CA LEU A 282 -21.22 -4.92 -0.81
C LEU A 282 -21.18 -4.30 -2.20
N ILE A 283 -20.87 -5.09 -3.23
CA ILE A 283 -20.92 -4.64 -4.63
C ILE A 283 -22.33 -4.17 -4.97
N THR A 284 -23.34 -4.97 -4.67
CA THR A 284 -24.76 -4.66 -4.97
C THR A 284 -25.21 -3.37 -4.26
N VAL A 285 -24.85 -3.18 -2.98
CA VAL A 285 -25.18 -1.95 -2.24
C VAL A 285 -24.51 -0.73 -2.87
N LEU A 286 -23.24 -0.84 -3.24
CA LEU A 286 -22.51 0.26 -3.87
C LEU A 286 -23.02 0.57 -5.29
N GLU A 287 -23.33 -0.43 -6.09
CA GLU A 287 -23.96 -0.25 -7.41
C GLU A 287 -25.29 0.51 -7.29
N GLY A 288 -26.12 0.12 -6.33
CA GLY A 288 -27.39 0.81 -6.01
C GLY A 288 -27.17 2.27 -5.66
N PHE A 289 -26.15 2.57 -4.82
CA PHE A 289 -25.76 3.93 -4.47
C PHE A 289 -25.35 4.74 -5.70
N TYR A 290 -24.43 4.22 -6.54
CA TYR A 290 -23.99 4.93 -7.72
C TYR A 290 -25.09 5.10 -8.76
N THR A 291 -25.97 4.14 -8.92
CA THR A 291 -27.11 4.22 -9.84
C THR A 291 -28.10 5.30 -9.41
N ARG A 292 -28.35 5.40 -8.12
CA ARG A 292 -29.30 6.40 -7.57
C ARG A 292 -28.75 7.82 -7.57
N PHE A 293 -27.50 8.00 -7.13
CA PHE A 293 -26.94 9.33 -6.88
C PHE A 293 -26.04 9.87 -8.00
N TYR A 294 -25.57 8.99 -8.87
CA TYR A 294 -24.71 9.33 -10.01
C TYR A 294 -25.20 8.71 -11.33
N PRO A 295 -26.50 8.90 -11.70
CA PRO A 295 -27.10 8.24 -12.86
C PRO A 295 -26.46 8.66 -14.20
N LYS A 296 -25.81 9.82 -14.27
CA LYS A 296 -25.15 10.33 -15.48
C LYS A 296 -23.76 9.71 -15.71
N VAL A 297 -23.24 8.97 -14.74
CA VAL A 297 -21.94 8.29 -14.85
C VAL A 297 -22.20 6.84 -15.19
N SER A 298 -22.25 6.52 -16.48
CA SER A 298 -22.41 5.13 -16.94
C SER A 298 -21.13 4.33 -16.76
N PRO A 299 -21.21 3.03 -16.43
CA PRO A 299 -20.06 2.12 -16.53
C PRO A 299 -19.55 2.06 -17.97
N ILE A 300 -18.28 1.67 -18.17
CA ILE A 300 -17.79 1.29 -19.49
C ILE A 300 -18.53 0.00 -19.87
N GLU A 301 -19.10 -0.05 -21.08
CA GLU A 301 -19.55 -1.32 -21.63
C GLU A 301 -18.35 -2.27 -21.69
N ALA A 302 -18.45 -3.40 -21.00
CA ALA A 302 -17.43 -4.44 -21.10
C ALA A 302 -17.34 -4.87 -22.56
N THR A 303 -16.15 -4.82 -23.14
CA THR A 303 -15.88 -5.42 -24.46
C THR A 303 -16.15 -6.91 -24.30
N LYS A 304 -17.24 -7.40 -24.90
CA LYS A 304 -17.54 -8.82 -24.95
C LYS A 304 -16.37 -9.54 -25.63
N THR A 305 -15.69 -10.37 -24.90
CA THR A 305 -14.77 -11.37 -25.44
C THR A 305 -15.61 -12.56 -25.87
N ASP A 306 -15.62 -12.86 -27.19
CA ASP A 306 -16.42 -13.92 -27.84
C ASP A 306 -15.91 -15.33 -27.54
N GLN A 307 -15.77 -15.74 -26.26
CA GLN A 307 -15.57 -17.15 -25.87
C GLN A 307 -16.11 -17.36 -24.45
N GLU A 308 -17.35 -17.78 -24.31
CA GLU A 308 -17.99 -18.06 -23.03
C GLU A 308 -18.18 -19.58 -22.82
N ASP A 309 -17.57 -20.10 -21.77
CA ASP A 309 -17.84 -21.40 -21.19
C ASP A 309 -18.95 -21.21 -20.13
N PRO A 310 -20.08 -21.94 -20.16
CA PRO A 310 -21.24 -21.72 -19.26
C PRO A 310 -20.93 -21.82 -17.75
N ASP A 311 -19.92 -22.60 -17.37
CA ASP A 311 -19.47 -22.70 -15.97
C ASP A 311 -18.59 -21.52 -15.52
N GLN A 312 -18.07 -20.71 -16.47
CA GLN A 312 -17.31 -19.48 -16.21
C GLN A 312 -18.19 -18.23 -16.17
N GLU A 313 -19.44 -18.29 -16.62
CA GLU A 313 -20.32 -17.13 -16.75
C GLU A 313 -20.65 -16.50 -15.39
N ASN A 314 -20.94 -17.29 -14.36
CA ASN A 314 -21.15 -16.80 -12.99
C ASN A 314 -19.86 -16.34 -12.27
N LEU A 315 -18.70 -16.83 -12.72
CA LEU A 315 -17.39 -16.53 -12.15
C LEU A 315 -16.85 -15.20 -12.64
N ASN A 316 -17.09 -14.89 -13.92
CA ASN A 316 -16.71 -13.62 -14.55
C ASN A 316 -17.60 -12.45 -14.11
N ASP A 317 -18.80 -12.72 -13.59
CA ASP A 317 -19.78 -11.68 -13.28
C ASP A 317 -19.32 -10.82 -12.07
N CYS A 318 -18.89 -11.41 -10.97
CA CYS A 318 -18.51 -10.66 -9.76
C CYS A 318 -17.25 -9.79 -9.99
N SER A 319 -16.24 -10.33 -10.68
CA SER A 319 -15.01 -9.60 -11.02
C SER A 319 -15.31 -8.46 -11.99
N THR A 320 -16.11 -8.73 -13.01
CA THR A 320 -16.53 -7.73 -14.00
C THR A 320 -17.34 -6.63 -13.34
N ARG A 321 -18.30 -6.96 -12.47
CA ARG A 321 -19.09 -6.00 -11.71
C ARG A 321 -18.21 -5.14 -10.80
N LEU A 322 -17.25 -5.76 -10.10
CA LEU A 322 -16.30 -5.01 -9.28
C LEU A 322 -15.50 -4.02 -10.11
N GLN A 323 -14.93 -4.43 -11.25
CA GLN A 323 -14.16 -3.53 -12.14
C GLN A 323 -15.00 -2.38 -12.67
N GLN A 324 -16.24 -2.63 -13.07
CA GLN A 324 -17.18 -1.61 -13.53
C GLN A 324 -17.54 -0.64 -12.40
N LEU A 325 -17.74 -1.14 -11.17
CA LEU A 325 -18.02 -0.32 -10.00
C LEU A 325 -16.83 0.58 -9.66
N LEU A 326 -15.60 0.04 -9.67
CA LEU A 326 -14.37 0.80 -9.41
C LEU A 326 -14.16 1.89 -10.48
N ASP A 327 -14.36 1.57 -11.76
CA ASP A 327 -14.30 2.55 -12.85
C ASP A 327 -15.33 3.67 -12.66
N ARG A 328 -16.57 3.31 -12.35
CA ARG A 328 -17.65 4.27 -12.10
C ARG A 328 -17.34 5.21 -10.93
N ALA A 329 -16.80 4.66 -9.84
CA ALA A 329 -16.40 5.44 -8.69
C ALA A 329 -15.32 6.49 -9.04
N LEU A 330 -14.29 6.08 -9.78
CA LEU A 330 -13.25 7.03 -10.23
C LEU A 330 -13.82 8.10 -11.17
N ARG A 331 -14.69 7.73 -12.11
CA ARG A 331 -15.31 8.69 -13.03
C ARG A 331 -16.10 9.79 -12.32
N VAL A 332 -16.77 9.47 -11.21
CA VAL A 332 -17.46 10.47 -10.40
C VAL A 332 -16.49 11.54 -9.89
N ALA A 333 -15.32 11.12 -9.39
CA ALA A 333 -14.31 12.05 -8.91
C ALA A 333 -13.59 12.76 -10.07
N GLU A 334 -13.27 12.04 -11.16
CA GLU A 334 -12.64 12.60 -12.36
C GLU A 334 -13.50 13.69 -13.02
N GLN A 335 -14.79 13.48 -13.13
CA GLN A 335 -15.70 14.50 -13.67
C GLN A 335 -15.72 15.75 -12.79
N PHE A 336 -15.73 15.60 -11.47
CA PHE A 336 -15.70 16.73 -10.56
C PHE A 336 -14.42 17.57 -10.70
N PHE A 337 -13.25 16.91 -10.82
CA PHE A 337 -11.96 17.57 -10.94
C PHE A 337 -11.57 17.88 -12.40
N ASN A 338 -12.42 17.58 -13.38
CA ASN A 338 -12.12 17.71 -14.81
C ASN A 338 -10.84 16.97 -15.23
N LEU A 339 -10.72 15.72 -14.80
CA LEU A 339 -9.57 14.85 -15.07
C LEU A 339 -9.88 13.83 -16.16
N SER A 340 -8.81 13.38 -16.83
CA SER A 340 -8.90 12.29 -17.82
C SER A 340 -9.05 10.93 -17.15
N GLY A 341 -9.99 10.09 -17.58
CA GLY A 341 -10.16 8.70 -17.16
C GLY A 341 -9.19 7.70 -17.76
N LYS A 342 -8.11 8.14 -18.43
CA LYS A 342 -7.12 7.26 -19.08
C LYS A 342 -6.08 6.75 -18.07
N GLY A 343 -5.55 5.55 -18.30
CA GLY A 343 -4.50 4.92 -17.50
C GLY A 343 -5.04 3.84 -16.56
N THR A 344 -4.17 3.26 -15.76
CA THR A 344 -4.52 2.24 -14.76
C THR A 344 -5.35 2.82 -13.61
N LEU A 345 -6.02 1.97 -12.84
CA LEU A 345 -6.75 2.41 -11.63
C LEU A 345 -5.83 3.17 -10.68
N ALA A 346 -4.60 2.71 -10.48
CA ALA A 346 -3.60 3.36 -9.65
C ALA A 346 -3.23 4.76 -10.14
N ASP A 347 -3.02 4.94 -11.47
CA ASP A 347 -2.73 6.24 -12.07
C ASP A 347 -3.88 7.22 -11.92
N ARG A 348 -5.10 6.73 -12.02
CA ARG A 348 -6.33 7.51 -11.87
C ARG A 348 -6.53 7.93 -10.42
N CYS A 349 -6.33 7.02 -9.46
CA CYS A 349 -6.37 7.32 -8.03
C CYS A 349 -5.39 8.44 -7.67
N ARG A 350 -4.15 8.36 -8.14
CA ARG A 350 -3.14 9.41 -7.89
C ARG A 350 -3.52 10.77 -8.44
N ARG A 351 -4.07 10.82 -9.65
CA ARG A 351 -4.53 12.09 -10.23
C ARG A 351 -5.66 12.73 -9.44
N ILE A 352 -6.59 11.92 -8.95
CA ILE A 352 -7.69 12.38 -8.10
C ILE A 352 -7.16 12.87 -6.76
N GLU A 353 -6.26 12.12 -6.12
CA GLU A 353 -5.61 12.52 -4.88
C GLU A 353 -4.88 13.85 -5.02
N GLU A 354 -4.07 14.01 -6.07
CA GLU A 354 -3.37 15.28 -6.35
C GLU A 354 -4.35 16.45 -6.52
N ALA A 355 -5.42 16.26 -7.29
CA ALA A 355 -6.42 17.30 -7.52
C ALA A 355 -7.20 17.66 -6.23
N SER A 356 -7.54 16.66 -5.42
CA SER A 356 -8.15 16.85 -4.11
C SER A 356 -7.22 17.64 -3.18
N TRP A 357 -5.96 17.27 -3.12
CA TRP A 357 -4.98 17.96 -2.28
C TRP A 357 -4.73 19.40 -2.70
N GLN A 358 -4.70 19.69 -4.01
CA GLN A 358 -4.59 21.06 -4.51
C GLN A 358 -5.78 21.93 -4.08
N ALA A 359 -6.99 21.36 -4.02
CA ALA A 359 -8.17 22.07 -3.55
C ALA A 359 -8.21 22.25 -2.02
N ILE A 360 -7.57 21.35 -1.28
CA ILE A 360 -7.54 21.35 0.19
C ILE A 360 -6.34 22.12 0.72
N TYR A 361 -5.12 21.84 0.19
CA TYR A 361 -3.84 22.44 0.61
C TYR A 361 -3.42 23.50 -0.40
N ARG A 362 -3.94 24.69 -0.22
CA ARG A 362 -3.90 25.76 -1.19
C ARG A 362 -2.53 26.45 -1.23
N GLU A 363 -1.75 26.16 -2.25
CA GLU A 363 -0.46 26.85 -2.51
C GLU A 363 -0.65 28.27 -3.03
N ASP A 364 -1.81 28.57 -3.61
CA ASP A 364 -2.20 29.88 -4.10
C ASP A 364 -2.76 30.82 -3.00
N LEU A 365 -2.99 30.29 -1.81
CA LEU A 365 -3.47 31.04 -0.65
C LEU A 365 -2.48 30.91 0.52
N PRO A 366 -1.30 31.54 0.46
CA PRO A 366 -0.23 31.35 1.47
C PRO A 366 -0.63 31.84 2.86
N GLU A 367 -1.51 32.84 2.97
CA GLU A 367 -1.97 33.43 4.22
C GLU A 367 -3.48 33.26 4.39
N LEU A 368 -3.91 32.11 4.84
CA LEU A 368 -5.32 31.84 5.11
C LEU A 368 -5.96 32.82 6.13
N GLN A 369 -5.12 33.44 6.98
CA GLN A 369 -5.56 34.40 7.98
C GLN A 369 -5.90 35.79 7.38
N ALA A 370 -5.36 36.09 6.19
CA ALA A 370 -5.61 37.35 5.49
C ALA A 370 -6.90 37.32 4.65
N LEU A 371 -7.54 36.15 4.50
CA LEU A 371 -8.77 36.00 3.75
C LEU A 371 -9.94 36.66 4.49
N SER A 372 -10.80 37.35 3.75
CA SER A 372 -12.11 37.79 4.27
C SER A 372 -12.95 36.56 4.69
N PRO A 373 -13.93 36.73 5.58
CA PRO A 373 -14.84 35.65 5.96
C PRO A 373 -15.54 34.98 4.77
N LEU A 374 -15.89 35.73 3.73
CA LEU A 374 -16.48 35.18 2.52
C LEU A 374 -15.51 34.32 1.71
N GLU A 375 -14.31 34.84 1.44
CA GLU A 375 -13.27 34.11 0.71
C GLU A 375 -12.88 32.81 1.44
N LYS A 376 -12.73 32.90 2.78
CA LYS A 376 -12.48 31.72 3.62
C LYS A 376 -13.61 30.71 3.54
N GLY A 377 -14.86 31.14 3.62
CA GLY A 377 -16.04 30.28 3.50
C GLY A 377 -16.11 29.56 2.15
N LEU A 378 -15.80 30.26 1.04
CA LEU A 378 -15.73 29.65 -0.30
C LEU A 378 -14.57 28.66 -0.44
N ALA A 379 -13.40 28.97 0.13
CA ALA A 379 -12.26 28.06 0.16
C ALA A 379 -12.56 26.81 1.02
N ASP A 380 -13.20 26.96 2.17
CA ASP A 380 -13.64 25.86 3.02
C ASP A 380 -14.67 24.97 2.29
N TRP A 381 -15.60 25.54 1.56
CA TRP A 381 -16.58 24.80 0.76
C TRP A 381 -15.89 23.99 -0.35
N ALA A 382 -14.96 24.60 -1.09
CA ALA A 382 -14.19 23.91 -2.12
C ALA A 382 -13.39 22.74 -1.53
N ALA A 383 -12.72 22.93 -0.38
CA ALA A 383 -11.97 21.89 0.32
C ALA A 383 -12.87 20.73 0.78
N GLN A 384 -14.05 21.03 1.32
CA GLN A 384 -15.03 20.03 1.72
C GLN A 384 -15.53 19.21 0.52
N ALA A 385 -15.88 19.87 -0.58
CA ALA A 385 -16.34 19.22 -1.80
C ALA A 385 -15.26 18.28 -2.38
N ALA A 386 -14.00 18.72 -2.37
CA ALA A 386 -12.86 17.92 -2.81
C ALA A 386 -12.65 16.69 -1.92
N SER A 387 -12.70 16.87 -0.59
CA SER A 387 -12.56 15.77 0.37
C SER A 387 -13.64 14.70 0.22
N LEU A 388 -14.88 15.11 -0.07
CA LEU A 388 -15.99 14.19 -0.35
C LEU A 388 -15.75 13.39 -1.65
N ARG A 389 -15.17 14.01 -2.68
CA ARG A 389 -14.84 13.32 -3.94
C ARG A 389 -13.66 12.36 -3.80
N GLU A 390 -12.72 12.66 -2.93
CA GLU A 390 -11.62 11.78 -2.60
C GLU A 390 -12.09 10.41 -2.04
N LEU A 391 -13.23 10.34 -1.36
CA LEU A 391 -13.78 9.06 -0.88
C LEU A 391 -14.04 8.06 -1.99
N HIS A 392 -14.53 8.51 -3.15
CA HIS A 392 -14.75 7.61 -4.28
C HIS A 392 -13.44 6.94 -4.72
N MET A 393 -12.35 7.70 -4.73
CA MET A 393 -11.02 7.19 -5.03
C MET A 393 -10.52 6.25 -3.91
N ARG A 394 -10.74 6.61 -2.63
CA ARG A 394 -10.29 5.77 -1.51
C ARG A 394 -10.97 4.41 -1.46
N ILE A 395 -12.22 4.29 -1.93
CA ILE A 395 -12.88 2.99 -2.13
C ILE A 395 -12.12 2.17 -3.15
N VAL A 396 -11.76 2.77 -4.29
CA VAL A 396 -11.06 2.08 -5.38
C VAL A 396 -9.65 1.67 -4.97
N GLU A 397 -8.90 2.57 -4.33
CA GLU A 397 -7.53 2.32 -3.88
C GLU A 397 -7.42 1.03 -3.03
N SER A 398 -8.44 0.76 -2.21
CA SER A 398 -8.49 -0.45 -1.40
C SER A 398 -8.58 -1.74 -2.22
N PHE A 399 -9.09 -1.70 -3.45
CA PHE A 399 -9.33 -2.87 -4.30
C PHE A 399 -8.42 -2.96 -5.53
N VAL A 400 -7.40 -2.09 -5.67
CA VAL A 400 -6.51 -2.09 -6.85
C VAL A 400 -5.75 -3.41 -7.03
N ALA A 401 -5.43 -4.10 -5.94
CA ALA A 401 -4.65 -5.33 -5.95
C ALA A 401 -5.51 -6.60 -5.78
N VAL A 402 -6.82 -6.46 -5.62
CA VAL A 402 -7.74 -7.59 -5.34
C VAL A 402 -8.64 -7.86 -6.51
N ASP A 403 -8.70 -9.12 -6.87
CA ASP A 403 -9.75 -9.71 -7.71
C ASP A 403 -10.31 -10.95 -6.98
N ASP A 404 -11.41 -11.49 -7.44
CA ASP A 404 -12.02 -12.70 -6.90
C ASP A 404 -11.14 -13.95 -7.12
N ILE A 405 -10.24 -13.91 -8.10
CA ILE A 405 -9.28 -14.97 -8.41
C ILE A 405 -8.33 -15.19 -7.23
N TYR A 406 -7.88 -14.11 -6.56
CA TYR A 406 -6.93 -14.18 -5.45
C TYR A 406 -7.33 -15.19 -4.37
N LEU A 407 -8.60 -15.16 -3.95
CA LEU A 407 -9.09 -16.05 -2.92
C LEU A 407 -9.43 -17.45 -3.45
N ARG A 408 -9.89 -17.56 -4.71
CA ARG A 408 -10.26 -18.82 -5.35
C ARG A 408 -9.06 -19.70 -5.66
N GLU A 409 -7.96 -19.09 -6.12
CA GLU A 409 -6.72 -19.83 -6.41
C GLU A 409 -6.18 -20.55 -5.17
N LYS A 410 -6.30 -19.93 -4.00
CA LYS A 410 -5.79 -20.49 -2.74
C LYS A 410 -6.59 -19.94 -1.56
N PRO A 411 -7.60 -20.68 -1.04
CA PRO A 411 -8.40 -20.26 0.10
C PRO A 411 -7.66 -20.47 1.44
N SER A 412 -6.44 -19.91 1.58
CA SER A 412 -5.69 -19.96 2.84
C SER A 412 -6.29 -19.02 3.89
N PHE A 413 -5.95 -19.24 5.18
CA PHE A 413 -6.37 -18.34 6.25
C PHE A 413 -5.87 -16.91 6.01
N GLU A 414 -4.63 -16.76 5.55
CA GLU A 414 -4.01 -15.47 5.24
C GLU A 414 -4.83 -14.70 4.22
N ARG A 415 -5.16 -15.32 3.10
CA ARG A 415 -5.96 -14.68 2.03
C ARG A 415 -7.38 -14.37 2.48
N CYS A 416 -8.02 -15.28 3.20
CA CYS A 416 -9.35 -15.05 3.80
C CYS A 416 -9.31 -13.86 4.78
N ALA A 417 -8.29 -13.79 5.63
CA ALA A 417 -8.10 -12.71 6.59
C ALA A 417 -7.85 -11.36 5.89
N GLU A 418 -6.97 -11.33 4.89
CA GLU A 418 -6.64 -10.12 4.12
C GLU A 418 -7.87 -9.54 3.42
N VAL A 419 -8.63 -10.38 2.71
CA VAL A 419 -9.86 -9.94 2.01
C VAL A 419 -10.92 -9.47 3.01
N THR A 420 -11.11 -10.18 4.13
CA THR A 420 -12.07 -9.77 5.17
C THR A 420 -11.67 -8.46 5.83
N LEU A 421 -10.38 -8.25 6.12
CA LEU A 421 -9.88 -6.98 6.66
C LEU A 421 -10.07 -5.83 5.68
N LEU A 422 -9.89 -6.07 4.39
CA LEU A 422 -10.14 -5.10 3.33
C LEU A 422 -11.61 -4.69 3.28
N MET A 423 -12.53 -5.66 3.32
CA MET A 423 -13.97 -5.38 3.41
C MET A 423 -14.32 -4.62 4.70
N SER A 424 -13.68 -4.98 5.83
CA SER A 424 -13.84 -4.29 7.10
C SER A 424 -13.40 -2.82 7.02
N ASP A 425 -12.26 -2.54 6.39
CA ASP A 425 -11.77 -1.18 6.18
C ASP A 425 -12.77 -0.38 5.31
N THR A 426 -13.33 -1.00 4.28
CA THR A 426 -14.33 -0.38 3.38
C THR A 426 -15.64 -0.08 4.10
N VAL A 427 -16.22 -1.08 4.77
CA VAL A 427 -17.47 -0.91 5.53
C VAL A 427 -17.30 0.15 6.63
N SER A 428 -16.20 0.08 7.39
CA SER A 428 -15.91 1.03 8.45
C SER A 428 -15.75 2.46 7.93
N ARG A 429 -15.11 2.64 6.77
CA ARG A 429 -14.94 3.94 6.12
C ARG A 429 -16.28 4.55 5.69
N LEU A 430 -17.17 3.72 5.16
CA LEU A 430 -18.48 4.18 4.69
C LEU A 430 -19.48 4.38 5.83
N ALA A 431 -19.48 3.49 6.84
CA ALA A 431 -20.45 3.54 7.94
C ALA A 431 -20.11 4.57 9.01
N ASN A 432 -18.82 4.77 9.34
CA ASN A 432 -18.41 5.58 10.48
C ASN A 432 -17.92 6.99 10.11
N GLY A 433 -17.87 7.32 8.82
CA GLY A 433 -17.48 8.64 8.33
C GLY A 433 -16.14 9.12 8.89
N ASP A 434 -16.20 10.00 9.89
CA ASP A 434 -15.02 10.66 10.48
C ASP A 434 -14.20 9.78 11.44
N LYS A 435 -14.71 8.64 11.90
CA LYS A 435 -14.05 7.79 12.90
C LYS A 435 -13.77 6.42 12.32
N LEU A 436 -12.51 6.18 11.95
CA LEU A 436 -12.09 4.83 11.63
C LEU A 436 -11.86 4.03 12.92
N PRO A 437 -12.59 2.93 13.14
CA PRO A 437 -12.28 2.00 14.20
C PRO A 437 -10.88 1.44 13.97
N GLY A 438 -10.24 0.97 15.03
CA GLY A 438 -8.96 0.27 14.89
C GLY A 438 -9.13 -0.98 14.03
N ARG A 439 -8.17 -1.24 13.14
CA ARG A 439 -8.17 -2.45 12.31
C ARG A 439 -8.29 -3.70 13.18
N PRO A 440 -9.21 -4.65 12.92
CA PRO A 440 -9.37 -5.88 13.70
C PRO A 440 -8.07 -6.71 13.74
N ARG A 441 -7.86 -7.46 14.83
CA ARG A 441 -6.73 -8.38 14.98
C ARG A 441 -7.23 -9.82 14.96
N LEU A 442 -6.89 -10.56 13.92
CA LEU A 442 -7.30 -11.96 13.76
C LEU A 442 -6.35 -12.96 14.41
N GLY A 443 -5.16 -12.52 14.83
CA GLY A 443 -4.15 -13.35 15.49
C GLY A 443 -2.81 -12.66 15.64
N GLN A 444 -1.85 -13.37 16.23
CA GLN A 444 -0.44 -12.97 16.18
C GLN A 444 0.13 -13.27 14.81
N ARG A 445 0.92 -12.35 14.26
CA ARG A 445 1.56 -12.48 12.96
C ARG A 445 3.08 -12.55 13.12
N TRP A 446 3.72 -13.16 12.17
CA TRP A 446 5.15 -13.09 11.98
C TRP A 446 5.48 -12.62 10.57
N VAL A 447 6.70 -12.16 10.37
CA VAL A 447 7.13 -11.57 9.11
C VAL A 447 8.26 -12.40 8.54
N LYS A 448 8.14 -12.77 7.28
CA LYS A 448 9.22 -13.34 6.49
C LYS A 448 9.75 -12.28 5.54
N MET A 449 11.04 -12.02 5.60
CA MET A 449 11.73 -11.13 4.65
C MET A 449 12.73 -11.94 3.85
N LYS A 450 12.81 -11.67 2.55
CA LYS A 450 13.75 -12.37 1.64
C LYS A 450 14.54 -11.37 0.83
N VAL A 451 15.84 -11.34 1.05
CA VAL A 451 16.78 -10.52 0.28
C VAL A 451 17.12 -11.26 -1.00
N ARG A 452 16.97 -10.59 -2.15
CA ARG A 452 17.34 -11.14 -3.46
C ARG A 452 18.69 -10.61 -3.91
N SER A 453 19.28 -11.30 -4.88
CA SER A 453 20.55 -10.88 -5.49
C SER A 453 20.43 -9.45 -6.01
N PRO A 454 21.43 -8.61 -5.74
CA PRO A 454 21.44 -7.22 -6.22
C PRO A 454 21.40 -7.14 -7.74
N ILE A 455 20.68 -6.17 -8.26
CA ILE A 455 20.63 -5.82 -9.69
C ILE A 455 21.60 -4.66 -9.89
N GLU A 456 22.69 -4.91 -10.58
CA GLU A 456 23.70 -3.88 -10.85
C GLU A 456 23.30 -3.02 -12.04
N ILE A 457 23.52 -1.70 -11.93
CA ILE A 457 23.44 -0.75 -13.02
C ILE A 457 24.82 -0.65 -13.65
N THR A 458 25.06 -1.49 -14.65
CA THR A 458 26.35 -1.55 -15.36
C THR A 458 26.58 -0.31 -16.21
N SER A 459 27.83 -0.07 -16.58
CA SER A 459 28.19 1.02 -17.51
C SER A 459 27.46 0.91 -18.85
N GLU A 460 27.18 -0.31 -19.33
CA GLU A 460 26.42 -0.56 -20.55
C GLU A 460 24.96 -0.05 -20.39
N ILE A 461 24.29 -0.45 -19.30
CA ILE A 461 22.92 0.01 -18.97
C ILE A 461 22.87 1.54 -18.88
N LEU A 462 23.88 2.16 -18.27
CA LEU A 462 23.94 3.61 -18.11
C LEU A 462 24.18 4.31 -19.46
N ASN A 463 25.05 3.79 -20.31
CA ASN A 463 25.30 4.33 -21.63
C ASN A 463 24.04 4.24 -22.52
N ASP A 464 23.34 3.11 -22.48
CA ASP A 464 22.06 2.94 -23.19
C ASP A 464 21.02 3.93 -22.68
N TYR A 465 20.91 4.10 -21.37
CA TYR A 465 20.01 5.09 -20.75
C TYR A 465 20.28 6.52 -21.24
N GLN A 466 21.54 6.90 -21.40
CA GLN A 466 21.96 8.23 -21.82
C GLN A 466 21.93 8.43 -23.34
N SER A 467 21.89 7.36 -24.15
CA SER A 467 22.04 7.42 -25.61
C SER A 467 20.92 8.19 -26.32
N SER A 468 19.69 8.07 -25.86
CA SER A 468 18.54 8.82 -26.35
C SER A 468 17.37 8.76 -25.38
N ARG A 469 16.43 9.72 -25.50
CA ARG A 469 15.20 9.71 -24.68
C ARG A 469 14.36 8.45 -24.84
N ARG A 470 14.36 7.84 -26.04
CA ARG A 470 13.62 6.59 -26.30
C ARG A 470 14.32 5.39 -25.65
N ALA A 471 15.63 5.30 -25.80
CA ALA A 471 16.44 4.26 -25.15
C ALA A 471 16.37 4.36 -23.64
N GLY A 472 16.48 5.58 -23.07
CA GLY A 472 16.33 5.79 -21.64
C GLY A 472 14.99 5.29 -21.07
N ARG A 473 13.86 5.52 -21.77
CA ARG A 473 12.57 4.98 -21.36
C ARG A 473 12.55 3.45 -21.42
N LYS A 474 13.15 2.85 -22.46
CA LYS A 474 13.25 1.40 -22.60
C LYS A 474 14.03 0.78 -21.46
N VAL A 475 15.20 1.34 -21.13
CA VAL A 475 16.06 0.90 -20.01
C VAL A 475 15.31 0.96 -18.69
N VAL A 476 14.60 2.07 -18.42
CA VAL A 476 13.78 2.20 -17.19
C VAL A 476 12.72 1.11 -17.13
N THR A 477 12.03 0.83 -18.23
CA THR A 477 11.00 -0.23 -18.29
C THR A 477 11.61 -1.60 -18.04
N GLU A 478 12.72 -1.94 -18.68
CA GLU A 478 13.40 -3.22 -18.54
C GLU A 478 13.94 -3.43 -17.12
N LEU A 479 14.51 -2.37 -16.52
CA LEU A 479 15.00 -2.42 -15.14
C LEU A 479 13.85 -2.56 -14.15
N THR A 480 12.73 -1.86 -14.38
CA THR A 480 11.50 -2.00 -13.58
C THR A 480 10.97 -3.44 -13.64
N GLU A 481 10.97 -4.04 -14.83
CA GLU A 481 10.53 -5.43 -15.00
C GLU A 481 11.49 -6.41 -14.29
N LYS A 482 12.80 -6.21 -14.34
CA LYS A 482 13.76 -7.01 -13.56
C LYS A 482 13.48 -6.92 -12.05
N ILE A 483 13.19 -5.72 -11.54
CA ILE A 483 12.81 -5.51 -10.14
C ILE A 483 11.51 -6.26 -9.83
N ARG A 484 10.49 -6.16 -10.71
CA ARG A 484 9.20 -6.85 -10.55
C ARG A 484 9.38 -8.36 -10.44
N VAL A 485 10.09 -8.96 -11.38
CA VAL A 485 10.36 -10.42 -11.40
C VAL A 485 11.12 -10.86 -10.16
N ALA A 486 12.11 -10.07 -9.71
CA ALA A 486 12.87 -10.37 -8.51
C ALA A 486 12.01 -10.30 -7.24
N LEU A 487 11.09 -9.33 -7.13
CA LEU A 487 10.17 -9.19 -6.01
C LEU A 487 9.08 -10.26 -6.03
N ASP A 488 8.53 -10.57 -7.19
CA ASP A 488 7.53 -11.63 -7.37
C ASP A 488 8.12 -12.99 -6.93
N GLY A 489 9.35 -13.27 -7.31
CA GLY A 489 10.09 -14.47 -6.86
C GLY A 489 10.42 -14.52 -5.36
N THR A 490 10.04 -13.50 -4.56
CA THR A 490 10.12 -13.55 -3.08
C THR A 490 8.85 -14.09 -2.45
N ILE A 491 7.75 -14.14 -3.20
CA ILE A 491 6.46 -14.60 -2.71
C ILE A 491 6.48 -16.12 -2.65
N GLU A 492 6.23 -16.66 -1.48
CA GLU A 492 6.08 -18.09 -1.27
C GLU A 492 4.60 -18.42 -1.20
N SER A 493 4.19 -19.30 -2.10
CA SER A 493 2.89 -19.93 -2.08
C SER A 493 3.07 -21.32 -1.50
N ASP A 494 2.85 -21.50 -0.20
CA ASP A 494 2.85 -22.82 0.44
C ASP A 494 1.64 -23.64 0.03
#